data_fb3ab5b15ca5dd24789cba7715a62eb3
#
_entry.id   fb3ab5b15ca5dd24789cba7715a62eb3
#
_cell.length_a   1.000
_cell.length_b   1.000
_cell.length_c   1.000
_cell.angle_alpha   90.00
_cell.angle_beta   90.00
_cell.angle_gamma   90.00
#
_symmetry.space_group_name_H-M   'P 1'
#
loop_
_entity.id
_entity.type
_entity.pdbx_description
1 polymer ?
#
loop_
_entity_poly.entity_id
_entity_poly.type
_entity_poly.pdbx_seq_one_letter_code
_entity_poly.pdbx_strand_id
1 'polypeptide(L)'
;MTAPNPPRRRDALANREAMLRAAQSVLASNPTASLDAIAQAAGLTRRAVYGHFADRDTLRREVIAAGAQRFNAIAETTDESDPRVTLARMATRLWREASAVRASANIALDDAHLTDTVLALAPLRHRIRDLTRTGVDSGAFRGDMPAELLAFLIEETARATLRELRLTTADADSTVVRVVLSIVGLSWREQAELISAHPEIFAQD
;
A
#
# COMPACT_ATOMS: atom_id res chain seq x y z
N MET A 1 -5.21 45.86 3.28
CA MET A 1 -5.45 45.24 4.59
C MET A 1 -5.61 43.76 4.38
N THR A 2 -4.53 42.99 4.54
CA THR A 2 -4.50 41.56 4.36
C THR A 2 -4.73 40.93 5.73
N ALA A 3 -5.83 40.18 5.87
CA ALA A 3 -6.13 39.49 7.11
C ALA A 3 -5.07 38.40 7.35
N PRO A 4 -4.49 38.29 8.54
CA PRO A 4 -3.55 37.23 8.85
C PRO A 4 -4.30 35.89 8.86
N ASN A 5 -3.90 34.98 8.01
CA ASN A 5 -4.37 33.60 8.04
C ASN A 5 -3.86 32.97 9.33
N PRO A 6 -4.74 32.40 10.16
CA PRO A 6 -4.44 32.22 11.56
C PRO A 6 -3.53 31.00 11.80
N PRO A 7 -2.61 31.10 12.74
CA PRO A 7 -1.80 30.02 13.28
C PRO A 7 -2.64 28.76 13.61
N ARG A 8 -3.88 28.94 14.05
CA ARG A 8 -4.83 27.88 14.42
C ARG A 8 -5.07 26.81 13.35
N ARG A 9 -5.04 27.15 12.05
CA ARG A 9 -5.33 26.19 10.98
C ARG A 9 -4.11 25.32 10.68
N ARG A 10 -2.91 25.89 10.75
CA ARG A 10 -1.64 25.17 10.64
C ARG A 10 -1.43 24.24 11.82
N ASP A 11 -1.69 24.73 13.02
CA ASP A 11 -1.56 23.96 14.27
C ASP A 11 -2.56 22.78 14.29
N ALA A 12 -3.79 23.00 13.81
CA ALA A 12 -4.80 21.95 13.70
C ALA A 12 -4.40 20.84 12.70
N LEU A 13 -3.84 21.20 11.54
CA LEU A 13 -3.32 20.23 10.57
C LEU A 13 -2.13 19.46 11.13
N ALA A 14 -1.17 20.15 11.74
CA ALA A 14 -0.01 19.53 12.38
C ALA A 14 -0.41 18.57 13.50
N ASN A 15 -1.38 18.96 14.32
CA ASN A 15 -1.92 18.10 15.38
C ASN A 15 -2.62 16.86 14.80
N ARG A 16 -3.39 17.02 13.72
CA ARG A 16 -4.06 15.88 13.04
C ARG A 16 -3.05 14.90 12.47
N GLU A 17 -2.00 15.38 11.80
CA GLU A 17 -0.93 14.54 11.29
C GLU A 17 -0.14 13.83 12.39
N ALA A 18 0.20 14.55 13.47
CA ALA A 18 0.86 13.97 14.64
C ALA A 18 0.02 12.83 15.23
N MET A 19 -1.30 13.02 15.27
CA MET A 19 -2.23 12.02 15.75
C MET A 19 -2.31 10.79 14.85
N LEU A 20 -2.36 10.97 13.54
CA LEU A 20 -2.35 9.85 12.59
C LEU A 20 -1.06 9.04 12.70
N ARG A 21 0.11 9.72 12.84
CA ARG A 21 1.40 9.03 13.06
C ARG A 21 1.42 8.26 14.39
N ALA A 22 0.96 8.87 15.47
CA ALA A 22 0.88 8.20 16.76
C ALA A 22 -0.10 7.02 16.72
N ALA A 23 -1.26 7.19 16.06
CA ALA A 23 -2.24 6.13 15.88
C ALA A 23 -1.66 4.95 15.10
N GLN A 24 -0.91 5.19 14.03
CA GLN A 24 -0.22 4.14 13.27
C GLN A 24 0.70 3.32 14.17
N SER A 25 1.53 3.99 14.99
CA SER A 25 2.48 3.32 15.89
C SER A 25 1.78 2.55 17.01
N VAL A 26 0.80 3.19 17.67
CA VAL A 26 0.10 2.59 18.82
C VAL A 26 -0.78 1.41 18.39
N LEU A 27 -1.55 1.58 17.32
CA LEU A 27 -2.44 0.52 16.81
C LEU A 27 -1.66 -0.67 16.24
N ALA A 28 -0.45 -0.44 15.75
CA ALA A 28 0.44 -1.51 15.29
C ALA A 28 0.87 -2.46 16.43
N SER A 29 1.10 -1.93 17.64
CA SER A 29 1.48 -2.70 18.82
C SER A 29 0.28 -3.13 19.66
N ASN A 30 -0.78 -2.33 19.66
CA ASN A 30 -2.02 -2.58 20.38
C ASN A 30 -3.25 -2.23 19.52
N PRO A 31 -3.77 -3.18 18.72
CA PRO A 31 -4.92 -2.95 17.85
C PRO A 31 -6.19 -2.50 18.57
N THR A 32 -6.27 -2.71 19.89
CA THR A 32 -7.41 -2.33 20.72
C THR A 32 -7.24 -1.03 21.48
N ALA A 33 -6.13 -0.30 21.28
CA ALA A 33 -5.83 0.94 21.97
C ALA A 33 -6.97 1.96 21.87
N SER A 34 -7.24 2.66 22.99
CA SER A 34 -8.25 3.70 23.06
C SER A 34 -7.79 5.01 22.41
N LEU A 35 -8.74 5.88 22.04
CA LEU A 35 -8.42 7.25 21.59
C LEU A 35 -7.56 8.01 22.60
N ASP A 36 -7.80 7.80 23.90
CA ASP A 36 -7.04 8.47 24.96
C ASP A 36 -5.57 8.00 25.00
N ALA A 37 -5.33 6.68 24.80
CA ALA A 37 -3.96 6.16 24.69
C ALA A 37 -3.21 6.71 23.45
N ILE A 38 -3.93 6.85 22.33
CA ILE A 38 -3.37 7.44 21.12
C ILE A 38 -3.10 8.95 21.31
N ALA A 39 -4.00 9.66 22.00
CA ALA A 39 -3.81 11.06 22.36
C ALA A 39 -2.55 11.28 23.20
N GLN A 40 -2.36 10.46 24.21
CA GLN A 40 -1.19 10.49 25.07
C GLN A 40 0.10 10.23 24.27
N ALA A 41 0.10 9.25 23.40
CA ALA A 41 1.23 8.93 22.52
C ALA A 41 1.56 10.05 21.53
N ALA A 42 0.54 10.80 21.09
CA ALA A 42 0.68 11.98 20.22
C ALA A 42 1.12 13.26 20.98
N GLY A 43 1.17 13.23 22.31
CA GLY A 43 1.39 14.43 23.14
C GLY A 43 0.25 15.44 23.09
N LEU A 44 -0.96 14.98 22.78
CA LEU A 44 -2.15 15.82 22.62
C LEU A 44 -3.14 15.64 23.77
N THR A 45 -3.92 16.70 24.02
CA THR A 45 -4.99 16.63 25.02
C THR A 45 -6.20 15.84 24.47
N ARG A 46 -6.94 15.18 25.36
CA ARG A 46 -8.20 14.51 25.00
C ARG A 46 -9.15 15.42 24.21
N ARG A 47 -9.29 16.69 24.60
CA ARG A 47 -10.13 17.67 23.91
C ARG A 47 -9.66 17.93 22.46
N ALA A 48 -8.35 17.97 22.22
CA ALA A 48 -7.81 18.15 20.87
C ALA A 48 -8.16 16.95 19.98
N VAL A 49 -8.06 15.74 20.53
CA VAL A 49 -8.36 14.50 19.84
C VAL A 49 -9.82 14.39 19.42
N TYR A 50 -10.74 14.57 20.38
CA TYR A 50 -12.18 14.53 20.09
C TYR A 50 -12.68 15.72 19.25
N GLY A 51 -11.87 16.77 19.10
CA GLY A 51 -12.10 17.84 18.13
C GLY A 51 -11.76 17.45 16.68
N HIS A 52 -10.93 16.42 16.48
CA HIS A 52 -10.51 15.95 15.16
C HIS A 52 -11.20 14.64 14.75
N PHE A 53 -11.47 13.74 15.70
CA PHE A 53 -12.01 12.41 15.45
C PHE A 53 -13.17 12.13 16.39
N ALA A 54 -14.34 11.88 15.80
CA ALA A 54 -15.57 11.64 16.57
C ALA A 54 -15.46 10.35 17.41
N ASP A 55 -14.82 9.33 16.85
CA ASP A 55 -14.62 8.02 17.46
C ASP A 55 -13.34 7.35 16.97
N ARG A 56 -13.04 6.20 17.56
CA ARG A 56 -11.86 5.38 17.23
C ARG A 56 -11.94 4.82 15.82
N ASP A 57 -13.13 4.48 15.34
CA ASP A 57 -13.33 3.89 14.02
C ASP A 57 -13.07 4.93 12.92
N THR A 58 -13.45 6.17 13.16
CA THR A 58 -13.12 7.30 12.28
C THR A 58 -11.61 7.51 12.20
N LEU A 59 -10.90 7.54 13.34
CA LEU A 59 -9.44 7.65 13.34
C LEU A 59 -8.79 6.49 12.58
N ARG A 60 -9.25 5.27 12.81
CA ARG A 60 -8.70 4.08 12.15
C ARG A 60 -8.88 4.11 10.63
N ARG A 61 -10.07 4.48 10.15
CA ARG A 61 -10.32 4.66 8.70
C ARG A 61 -9.37 5.69 8.10
N GLU A 62 -9.10 6.77 8.80
CA GLU A 62 -8.16 7.77 8.32
C GLU A 62 -6.70 7.28 8.36
N VAL A 63 -6.32 6.46 9.33
CA VAL A 63 -5.01 5.79 9.35
C VAL A 63 -4.86 4.86 8.13
N ILE A 64 -5.89 4.07 7.82
CA ILE A 64 -5.91 3.20 6.64
C ILE A 64 -5.83 4.06 5.37
N ALA A 65 -6.63 5.12 5.26
CA ALA A 65 -6.62 6.01 4.09
C ALA A 65 -5.27 6.70 3.89
N ALA A 66 -4.64 7.20 4.95
CA ALA A 66 -3.31 7.82 4.89
C ALA A 66 -2.22 6.81 4.48
N GLY A 67 -2.31 5.56 4.94
CA GLY A 67 -1.45 4.47 4.50
C GLY A 67 -1.64 4.18 3.01
N ALA A 68 -2.89 4.02 2.58
CA ALA A 68 -3.25 3.71 1.21
C ALA A 68 -2.79 4.77 0.19
N GLN A 69 -2.69 6.04 0.57
CA GLN A 69 -2.22 7.11 -0.31
C GLN A 69 -0.83 6.83 -0.90
N ARG A 70 0.09 6.28 -0.11
CA ARG A 70 1.45 5.95 -0.58
C ARG A 70 1.43 4.80 -1.59
N PHE A 71 0.60 3.78 -1.35
CA PHE A 71 0.42 2.68 -2.29
C PHE A 71 -0.23 3.15 -3.60
N ASN A 72 -1.22 4.02 -3.52
CA ASN A 72 -1.86 4.62 -4.70
C ASN A 72 -0.87 5.48 -5.50
N ALA A 73 -0.03 6.28 -4.84
CA ALA A 73 1.00 7.09 -5.50
C ALA A 73 2.03 6.20 -6.22
N ILE A 74 2.43 5.07 -5.65
CA ILE A 74 3.30 4.09 -6.33
C ILE A 74 2.63 3.59 -7.61
N ALA A 75 1.35 3.24 -7.55
CA ALA A 75 0.59 2.76 -8.70
C ALA A 75 0.49 3.81 -9.83
N GLU A 76 0.30 5.08 -9.46
CA GLU A 76 0.18 6.19 -10.41
C GLU A 76 1.52 6.56 -11.07
N THR A 77 2.63 6.43 -10.33
CA THR A 77 3.96 6.86 -10.77
C THR A 77 4.81 5.74 -11.38
N THR A 78 4.33 4.49 -11.37
CA THR A 78 5.03 3.36 -11.98
C THR A 78 4.43 3.07 -13.33
N ASP A 79 5.15 3.46 -14.39
CA ASP A 79 4.76 3.19 -15.78
C ASP A 79 6.01 3.00 -16.64
N GLU A 80 6.07 1.88 -17.34
CA GLU A 80 7.14 1.50 -18.27
C GLU A 80 6.51 1.08 -19.60
N SER A 81 7.29 1.06 -20.67
CA SER A 81 6.79 0.66 -21.99
C SER A 81 6.39 -0.80 -22.07
N ASP A 82 6.99 -1.65 -21.23
CA ASP A 82 6.68 -3.09 -21.15
C ASP A 82 5.80 -3.35 -19.91
N PRO A 83 4.58 -3.90 -20.08
CA PRO A 83 3.69 -4.24 -18.97
C PRO A 83 4.31 -5.18 -17.93
N ARG A 84 5.23 -6.06 -18.36
CA ARG A 84 5.94 -7.00 -17.47
C ARG A 84 6.89 -6.26 -16.54
N VAL A 85 7.61 -5.28 -17.06
CA VAL A 85 8.52 -4.41 -16.30
C VAL A 85 7.73 -3.51 -15.37
N THR A 86 6.64 -2.92 -15.84
CA THR A 86 5.71 -2.12 -15.01
C THR A 86 5.21 -2.93 -13.82
N LEU A 87 4.71 -4.16 -14.06
CA LEU A 87 4.20 -5.02 -12.99
C LEU A 87 5.29 -5.38 -11.98
N ALA A 88 6.48 -5.77 -12.46
CA ALA A 88 7.61 -6.16 -11.62
C ALA A 88 8.10 -5.00 -10.75
N ARG A 89 8.26 -3.81 -11.33
CA ARG A 89 8.69 -2.61 -10.62
C ARG A 89 7.65 -2.14 -9.61
N MET A 90 6.37 -2.15 -9.99
CA MET A 90 5.27 -1.85 -9.07
C MET A 90 5.26 -2.82 -7.90
N ALA A 91 5.42 -4.13 -8.14
CA ALA A 91 5.47 -5.14 -7.08
C ALA A 91 6.64 -4.90 -6.11
N THR A 92 7.83 -4.55 -6.63
CA THR A 92 9.01 -4.20 -5.81
C THR A 92 8.73 -3.00 -4.91
N ARG A 93 8.21 -1.90 -5.48
CA ARG A 93 7.93 -0.66 -4.75
C ARG A 93 6.85 -0.85 -3.69
N LEU A 94 5.76 -1.53 -4.04
CA LEU A 94 4.66 -1.85 -3.10
C LEU A 94 5.15 -2.75 -1.96
N TRP A 95 5.99 -3.73 -2.26
CA TRP A 95 6.58 -4.60 -1.25
C TRP A 95 7.46 -3.83 -0.26
N ARG A 96 8.34 -2.95 -0.76
CA ARG A 96 9.21 -2.12 0.08
C ARG A 96 8.39 -1.18 0.97
N GLU A 97 7.37 -0.53 0.42
CA GLU A 97 6.46 0.31 1.21
C GLU A 97 5.74 -0.52 2.29
N ALA A 98 5.18 -1.68 1.94
CA ALA A 98 4.52 -2.56 2.89
C ALA A 98 5.48 -3.05 3.99
N SER A 99 6.73 -3.35 3.64
CA SER A 99 7.77 -3.76 4.59
C SER A 99 8.16 -2.64 5.55
N ALA A 100 8.25 -1.40 5.04
CA ALA A 100 8.55 -0.22 5.85
C ALA A 100 7.44 0.12 6.84
N VAL A 101 6.17 -0.13 6.48
CA VAL A 101 4.99 0.14 7.31
C VAL A 101 4.39 -1.12 7.94
N ARG A 102 5.16 -2.20 8.02
CA ARG A 102 4.68 -3.55 8.46
C ARG A 102 3.79 -3.51 9.70
N ALA A 103 4.17 -2.74 10.70
CA ALA A 103 3.42 -2.61 11.94
C ALA A 103 2.00 -2.02 11.70
N SER A 104 1.88 -1.06 10.78
CA SER A 104 0.59 -0.46 10.40
C SER A 104 -0.18 -1.28 9.37
N ALA A 105 0.52 -2.05 8.51
CA ALA A 105 -0.09 -2.90 7.51
C ALA A 105 -0.93 -4.04 8.13
N ASN A 106 -0.55 -4.53 9.30
CA ASN A 106 -1.34 -5.55 10.01
C ASN A 106 -2.77 -5.10 10.29
N ILE A 107 -3.01 -3.81 10.54
CA ILE A 107 -4.36 -3.26 10.76
C ILE A 107 -5.18 -3.29 9.46
N ALA A 108 -4.54 -2.90 8.35
CA ALA A 108 -5.18 -2.87 7.04
C ALA A 108 -5.46 -4.27 6.48
N LEU A 109 -4.69 -5.28 6.92
CA LEU A 109 -4.83 -6.68 6.50
C LEU A 109 -5.79 -7.49 7.40
N ASP A 110 -6.27 -6.91 8.49
CA ASP A 110 -7.28 -7.54 9.35
C ASP A 110 -8.62 -7.62 8.62
N ASP A 111 -9.25 -8.80 8.64
CA ASP A 111 -10.53 -9.06 7.98
C ASP A 111 -11.65 -8.12 8.49
N ALA A 112 -11.57 -7.66 9.73
CA ALA A 112 -12.50 -6.67 10.30
C ALA A 112 -12.46 -5.29 9.58
N HIS A 113 -11.36 -4.99 8.85
CA HIS A 113 -11.13 -3.70 8.17
C HIS A 113 -10.94 -3.84 6.67
N LEU A 114 -11.21 -5.04 6.15
CA LEU A 114 -11.02 -5.35 4.73
C LEU A 114 -11.80 -4.39 3.82
N THR A 115 -13.03 -4.06 4.17
CA THR A 115 -13.88 -3.15 3.39
C THR A 115 -13.26 -1.75 3.29
N ASP A 116 -12.82 -1.17 4.41
CA ASP A 116 -12.19 0.15 4.44
C ASP A 116 -10.87 0.15 3.64
N THR A 117 -10.09 -0.92 3.75
CA THR A 117 -8.83 -1.10 3.00
C THR A 117 -9.08 -1.23 1.50
N VAL A 118 -10.06 -2.04 1.09
CA VAL A 118 -10.45 -2.20 -0.32
C VAL A 118 -10.88 -0.88 -0.94
N LEU A 119 -11.67 -0.07 -0.22
CA LEU A 119 -12.09 1.25 -0.67
C LEU A 119 -10.91 2.23 -0.75
N ALA A 120 -10.04 2.25 0.23
CA ALA A 120 -8.88 3.14 0.27
C ALA A 120 -7.86 2.82 -0.83
N LEU A 121 -7.70 1.54 -1.22
CA LEU A 121 -6.81 1.07 -2.28
C LEU A 121 -7.49 1.00 -3.66
N ALA A 122 -8.67 1.57 -3.84
CA ALA A 122 -9.39 1.51 -5.12
C ALA A 122 -8.57 2.04 -6.31
N PRO A 123 -7.78 3.14 -6.23
CA PRO A 123 -6.93 3.60 -7.32
C PRO A 123 -5.85 2.56 -7.71
N LEU A 124 -5.13 2.00 -6.73
CA LEU A 124 -4.16 0.92 -6.99
C LEU A 124 -4.82 -0.28 -7.68
N ARG A 125 -5.97 -0.72 -7.19
CA ARG A 125 -6.71 -1.85 -7.77
C ARG A 125 -7.18 -1.57 -9.20
N HIS A 126 -7.57 -0.33 -9.47
CA HIS A 126 -7.92 0.10 -10.83
C HIS A 126 -6.71 0.01 -11.74
N ARG A 127 -5.56 0.54 -11.30
CA ARG A 127 -4.31 0.49 -12.05
C ARG A 127 -3.85 -0.94 -12.35
N ILE A 128 -3.95 -1.86 -11.38
CA ILE A 128 -3.62 -3.28 -11.60
C ILE A 128 -4.51 -3.89 -12.68
N ARG A 129 -5.83 -3.62 -12.66
CA ARG A 129 -6.76 -4.10 -13.69
C ARG A 129 -6.44 -3.57 -15.08
N ASP A 130 -6.15 -2.27 -15.20
CA ASP A 130 -5.82 -1.65 -16.48
C ASP A 130 -4.49 -2.19 -17.02
N LEU A 131 -3.47 -2.31 -16.17
CA LEU A 131 -2.20 -2.92 -16.53
C LEU A 131 -2.37 -4.37 -16.98
N THR A 132 -3.19 -5.13 -16.28
CA THR A 132 -3.45 -6.53 -16.63
C THR A 132 -4.15 -6.65 -17.97
N ARG A 133 -5.14 -5.78 -18.23
CA ARG A 133 -5.82 -5.73 -19.54
C ARG A 133 -4.85 -5.37 -20.66
N THR A 134 -4.06 -4.32 -20.48
CA THR A 134 -3.00 -3.93 -21.43
C THR A 134 -2.02 -5.06 -21.69
N GLY A 135 -1.58 -5.77 -20.65
CA GLY A 135 -0.67 -6.90 -20.77
C GLY A 135 -1.26 -8.10 -21.53
N VAL A 136 -2.53 -8.41 -21.31
CA VAL A 136 -3.25 -9.45 -22.06
C VAL A 136 -3.44 -9.06 -23.52
N ASP A 137 -3.91 -7.84 -23.78
CA ASP A 137 -4.19 -7.33 -25.13
C ASP A 137 -2.92 -7.24 -25.98
N SER A 138 -1.77 -6.93 -25.37
CA SER A 138 -0.47 -6.89 -26.04
C SER A 138 0.22 -8.27 -26.19
N GLY A 139 -0.32 -9.31 -25.56
CA GLY A 139 0.31 -10.64 -25.49
C GLY A 139 1.50 -10.72 -24.54
N ALA A 140 1.77 -9.68 -23.76
CA ALA A 140 2.82 -9.69 -22.73
C ALA A 140 2.46 -10.57 -21.53
N PHE A 141 1.15 -10.73 -21.27
CA PHE A 141 0.61 -11.61 -20.24
C PHE A 141 -0.19 -12.75 -20.90
N ARG A 142 -0.38 -13.82 -20.15
CA ARG A 142 -1.17 -14.97 -20.59
C ARG A 142 -2.61 -14.54 -20.94
N GLY A 143 -3.15 -15.06 -22.05
CA GLY A 143 -4.50 -14.76 -22.53
C GLY A 143 -5.50 -15.91 -22.38
N ASP A 144 -5.14 -16.98 -21.66
CA ASP A 144 -5.98 -18.17 -21.46
C ASP A 144 -6.99 -18.03 -20.32
N MET A 145 -6.98 -16.87 -19.63
CA MET A 145 -7.97 -16.52 -18.62
C MET A 145 -8.32 -15.01 -18.69
N PRO A 146 -9.50 -14.59 -18.19
CA PRO A 146 -9.92 -13.20 -18.20
C PRO A 146 -8.94 -12.28 -17.45
N ALA A 147 -8.68 -11.07 -17.97
CA ALA A 147 -7.80 -10.09 -17.36
C ALA A 147 -8.25 -9.70 -15.93
N GLU A 148 -9.55 -9.66 -15.68
CA GLU A 148 -10.14 -9.38 -14.37
C GLU A 148 -9.76 -10.47 -13.34
N LEU A 149 -9.75 -11.74 -13.76
CA LEU A 149 -9.34 -12.85 -12.91
C LEU A 149 -7.83 -12.79 -12.62
N LEU A 150 -7.00 -12.46 -13.61
CA LEU A 150 -5.57 -12.27 -13.42
C LEU A 150 -5.30 -11.13 -12.43
N ALA A 151 -5.98 -9.99 -12.58
CA ALA A 151 -5.84 -8.86 -11.65
C ALA A 151 -6.22 -9.26 -10.22
N PHE A 152 -7.32 -9.98 -10.04
CA PHE A 152 -7.74 -10.51 -8.74
C PHE A 152 -6.68 -11.46 -8.16
N LEU A 153 -6.12 -12.37 -8.94
CA LEU A 153 -5.09 -13.31 -8.49
C LEU A 153 -3.81 -12.57 -8.09
N ILE A 154 -3.39 -11.54 -8.81
CA ILE A 154 -2.26 -10.67 -8.45
C ILE A 154 -2.51 -10.03 -7.08
N GLU A 155 -3.68 -9.41 -6.87
CA GLU A 155 -4.06 -8.75 -5.62
C GLU A 155 -4.05 -9.74 -4.44
N GLU A 156 -4.71 -10.90 -4.58
CA GLU A 156 -4.83 -11.89 -3.50
C GLU A 156 -3.49 -12.55 -3.19
N THR A 157 -2.69 -12.85 -4.21
CA THR A 157 -1.37 -13.43 -4.00
C THR A 157 -0.41 -12.42 -3.35
N ALA A 158 -0.44 -11.15 -3.75
CA ALA A 158 0.33 -10.10 -3.09
C ALA A 158 -0.07 -9.97 -1.61
N ARG A 159 -1.37 -10.01 -1.31
CA ARG A 159 -1.90 -9.99 0.07
C ARG A 159 -1.45 -11.20 0.88
N ALA A 160 -1.57 -12.40 0.32
CA ALA A 160 -1.12 -13.64 0.96
C ALA A 160 0.39 -13.61 1.21
N THR A 161 1.17 -13.16 0.23
CA THR A 161 2.61 -13.01 0.34
C THR A 161 2.99 -12.05 1.46
N LEU A 162 2.31 -10.91 1.60
CA LEU A 162 2.53 -9.97 2.70
C LEU A 162 2.23 -10.54 4.08
N ARG A 163 1.22 -11.42 4.19
CA ARG A 163 0.88 -12.10 5.46
C ARG A 163 1.92 -13.15 5.84
N GLU A 164 2.33 -13.97 4.87
CA GLU A 164 3.18 -15.13 5.10
C GLU A 164 4.67 -14.79 5.11
N LEU A 165 5.11 -13.86 4.28
CA LEU A 165 6.50 -13.44 4.22
C LEU A 165 6.88 -12.63 5.49
N ARG A 166 6.99 -13.34 6.62
CA ARG A 166 7.82 -12.91 7.75
C ARG A 166 9.32 -12.87 7.35
N LEU A 167 9.58 -12.94 6.05
CA LEU A 167 10.90 -13.09 5.47
C LEU A 167 11.66 -11.77 5.51
N THR A 168 12.53 -11.69 6.49
CA THR A 168 13.71 -10.83 6.51
C THR A 168 14.82 -11.46 5.66
N THR A 169 14.50 -11.91 4.44
CA THR A 169 15.50 -12.45 3.52
C THR A 169 15.98 -11.36 2.57
N ALA A 170 17.27 -11.35 2.26
CA ALA A 170 17.88 -10.43 1.31
C ALA A 170 17.23 -10.47 -0.09
N ASP A 171 16.48 -11.53 -0.39
CA ASP A 171 15.84 -11.80 -1.68
C ASP A 171 14.32 -11.61 -1.68
N ALA A 172 13.73 -10.97 -0.68
CA ALA A 172 12.28 -10.82 -0.59
C ALA A 172 11.68 -10.06 -1.77
N ASP A 173 12.33 -8.97 -2.21
CA ASP A 173 11.94 -8.19 -3.39
C ASP A 173 11.87 -9.08 -4.64
N SER A 174 12.93 -9.86 -4.88
CA SER A 174 13.02 -10.80 -6.00
C SER A 174 11.94 -11.88 -5.94
N THR A 175 11.64 -12.40 -4.76
CA THR A 175 10.60 -13.42 -4.57
C THR A 175 9.23 -12.89 -4.94
N VAL A 176 8.87 -11.70 -4.47
CA VAL A 176 7.56 -11.07 -4.78
C VAL A 176 7.41 -10.82 -6.27
N VAL A 177 8.45 -10.29 -6.93
CA VAL A 177 8.47 -10.08 -8.37
C VAL A 177 8.23 -11.38 -9.12
N ARG A 178 8.96 -12.44 -8.77
CA ARG A 178 8.81 -13.76 -9.41
C ARG A 178 7.40 -14.34 -9.23
N VAL A 179 6.81 -14.17 -8.07
CA VAL A 179 5.45 -14.62 -7.78
C VAL A 179 4.45 -13.95 -8.71
N VAL A 180 4.47 -12.61 -8.80
CA VAL A 180 3.49 -11.89 -9.65
C VAL A 180 3.71 -12.15 -11.14
N LEU A 181 4.97 -12.26 -11.60
CA LEU A 181 5.29 -12.62 -12.97
C LEU A 181 4.85 -14.06 -13.33
N SER A 182 4.91 -14.99 -12.38
CA SER A 182 4.40 -16.35 -12.59
C SER A 182 2.89 -16.37 -12.81
N ILE A 183 2.14 -15.54 -12.09
CA ILE A 183 0.68 -15.43 -12.24
C ILE A 183 0.31 -14.99 -13.66
N VAL A 184 1.04 -14.01 -14.19
CA VAL A 184 0.79 -13.49 -15.54
C VAL A 184 1.39 -14.35 -16.65
N GLY A 185 1.96 -15.52 -16.30
CA GLY A 185 2.30 -16.58 -17.24
C GLY A 185 3.77 -16.67 -17.64
N LEU A 186 4.67 -15.86 -17.05
CA LEU A 186 6.10 -15.98 -17.35
C LEU A 186 6.71 -17.22 -16.68
N SER A 187 7.42 -18.03 -17.47
CA SER A 187 8.25 -19.10 -16.95
C SER A 187 9.43 -18.53 -16.12
N TRP A 188 10.03 -19.37 -15.28
CA TRP A 188 11.16 -18.92 -14.45
C TRP A 188 12.38 -18.45 -15.27
N ARG A 189 12.54 -18.94 -16.53
CA ARG A 189 13.59 -18.51 -17.46
C ARG A 189 13.31 -17.10 -17.99
N GLU A 190 12.11 -16.87 -18.50
CA GLU A 190 11.68 -15.56 -18.97
C GLU A 190 11.76 -14.50 -17.87
N GLN A 191 11.42 -14.86 -16.64
CA GLN A 191 11.59 -13.98 -15.48
C GLN A 191 13.06 -13.64 -15.23
N ALA A 192 13.96 -14.63 -15.32
CA ALA A 192 15.39 -14.39 -15.12
C ALA A 192 15.96 -13.48 -16.21
N GLU A 193 15.58 -13.69 -17.47
CA GLU A 193 15.95 -12.85 -18.61
C GLU A 193 15.41 -11.42 -18.44
N LEU A 194 14.13 -11.26 -18.11
CA LEU A 194 13.51 -9.97 -17.89
C LEU A 194 14.22 -9.17 -16.78
N ILE A 195 14.46 -9.81 -15.62
CA ILE A 195 15.12 -9.19 -14.47
C ILE A 195 16.56 -8.80 -14.81
N SER A 196 17.27 -9.63 -15.57
CA SER A 196 18.65 -9.33 -15.99
C SER A 196 18.71 -8.17 -16.98
N ALA A 197 17.73 -8.06 -17.87
CA ALA A 197 17.65 -6.98 -18.86
C ALA A 197 17.19 -5.65 -18.24
N HIS A 198 16.49 -5.69 -17.11
CA HIS A 198 15.84 -4.53 -16.49
C HIS A 198 16.23 -4.37 -15.01
N PRO A 199 17.49 -3.97 -14.72
CA PRO A 199 17.96 -3.77 -13.34
C PRO A 199 17.19 -2.69 -12.60
N GLU A 200 16.53 -1.76 -13.31
CA GLU A 200 15.65 -0.74 -12.75
C GLU A 200 14.46 -1.29 -11.99
N ILE A 201 14.07 -2.56 -12.20
CA ILE A 201 13.02 -3.25 -11.42
C ILE A 201 13.31 -3.16 -9.92
N PHE A 202 14.58 -3.23 -9.54
CA PHE A 202 15.04 -3.17 -8.14
C PHE A 202 15.75 -1.85 -7.79
N ALA A 203 15.74 -0.85 -8.67
CA ALA A 203 16.29 0.45 -8.36
C ALA A 203 15.55 1.09 -7.17
N GLN A 204 16.27 1.88 -6.38
CA GLN A 204 15.69 2.78 -5.37
C GLN A 204 15.35 4.09 -6.07
N ASP A 205 14.13 4.59 -5.86
CA ASP A 205 13.72 5.92 -6.35
C ASP A 205 14.35 7.03 -5.51
#